data_6ea3fbc926f744d838a1a035264618f0
#
_entry.id   6ea3fbc926f744d838a1a035264618f0
#
_cell.length_a   1.000
_cell.length_b   1.000
_cell.length_c   1.000
_cell.angle_alpha   90.00
_cell.angle_beta   90.00
_cell.angle_gamma   90.00
#
_symmetry.space_group_name_H-M   'P 1'
#
loop_
_entity.id
_entity.type
_entity.pdbx_description
1 polymer ?
#
loop_
_entity_poly.entity_id
_entity_poly.type
_entity_poly.pdbx_seq_one_letter_code
_entity_poly.pdbx_strand_id
1 'polypeptide(L)'
;MTKETVRSTAKAFRSLANSGYDLTEAIGDIVDNSVDALRKVQRPDDGKNVSVHVEKAPDSDQISRVVIADNGVGMDEDTLREACRYGSADHNDPSRLGEFGLGLNTAGTSIGPRMTVLSRMDNNSHEFRSWDLDEWGQNQTPEQYDFGHMDQTQEELFKEYVPGNVGTVIIIENINDNQPTAKSARQTLKKNLSRIFRRVMEKEGINIRIGSVELVPGSLESSDILTSSPSNPDGWMDLEDDNGTTVASFRVIHGTGTESRTQGFEWFRNHR
;
A
#
# COMPACT_ATOMS: atom_id res chain seq x y z
N MET A 1 -15.68 32.18 24.91
CA MET A 1 -15.55 30.70 24.74
C MET A 1 -14.08 30.40 24.63
N THR A 2 -13.55 29.63 25.57
CA THR A 2 -12.14 29.18 25.54
C THR A 2 -12.09 27.88 24.73
N LYS A 3 -11.22 27.80 23.73
CA LYS A 3 -11.01 26.59 22.92
C LYS A 3 -9.83 25.82 23.51
N GLU A 4 -10.00 24.53 23.75
CA GLU A 4 -8.94 23.63 24.17
C GLU A 4 -8.47 22.81 22.96
N THR A 5 -7.15 22.66 22.80
CA THR A 5 -6.58 21.83 21.76
C THR A 5 -6.52 20.39 22.25
N VAL A 6 -7.32 19.52 21.65
CA VAL A 6 -7.25 18.07 21.92
C VAL A 6 -6.05 17.49 21.14
N ARG A 7 -5.11 16.89 21.85
CA ARG A 7 -3.99 16.14 21.24
C ARG A 7 -4.32 14.66 21.25
N SER A 8 -4.11 14.01 20.13
CA SER A 8 -4.19 12.55 20.04
C SER A 8 -3.09 11.94 20.93
N THR A 9 -3.37 10.81 21.55
CA THR A 9 -2.40 10.10 22.38
C THR A 9 -1.90 8.87 21.65
N ALA A 10 -0.69 8.38 21.96
CA ALA A 10 -0.18 7.09 21.44
C ALA A 10 -1.18 5.94 21.61
N LYS A 11 -2.02 6.01 22.67
CA LYS A 11 -3.10 5.06 22.91
C LYS A 11 -4.22 5.14 21.89
N ALA A 12 -4.52 6.33 21.36
CA ALA A 12 -5.50 6.52 20.28
C ALA A 12 -4.97 5.92 18.96
N PHE A 13 -3.68 6.12 18.64
CA PHE A 13 -3.05 5.52 17.47
C PHE A 13 -2.99 3.99 17.55
N ARG A 14 -2.68 3.43 18.72
CA ARG A 14 -2.76 1.97 18.93
C ARG A 14 -4.20 1.43 18.79
N SER A 15 -5.20 2.20 19.17
CA SER A 15 -6.60 1.82 18.98
C SER A 15 -6.98 1.77 17.51
N LEU A 16 -6.44 2.67 16.68
CA LEU A 16 -6.59 2.64 15.22
C LEU A 16 -5.87 1.43 14.61
N ALA A 17 -4.67 1.08 15.11
CA ALA A 17 -3.95 -0.12 14.69
C ALA A 17 -4.73 -1.42 14.93
N ASN A 18 -5.57 -1.46 15.97
CA ASN A 18 -6.45 -2.60 16.29
C ASN A 18 -7.82 -2.53 15.58
N SER A 19 -7.99 -1.69 14.57
CA SER A 19 -9.27 -1.45 13.88
C SER A 19 -9.75 -2.58 12.96
N GLY A 20 -9.10 -3.75 13.01
CA GLY A 20 -9.55 -4.94 12.27
C GLY A 20 -8.96 -5.10 10.87
N TYR A 21 -7.94 -4.34 10.51
CA TYR A 21 -7.19 -4.58 9.29
C TYR A 21 -6.56 -5.97 9.30
N ASP A 22 -6.80 -6.76 8.27
CA ASP A 22 -5.96 -7.93 8.01
C ASP A 22 -4.66 -7.51 7.28
N LEU A 23 -3.67 -8.41 7.25
CA LEU A 23 -2.37 -8.13 6.62
C LEU A 23 -2.50 -7.78 5.13
N THR A 24 -3.46 -8.38 4.42
CA THR A 24 -3.66 -8.13 2.99
C THR A 24 -4.25 -6.76 2.74
N GLU A 25 -5.23 -6.37 3.54
CA GLU A 25 -5.87 -5.05 3.47
C GLU A 25 -4.84 -3.97 3.76
N ALA A 26 -4.07 -4.14 4.85
CA ALA A 26 -3.03 -3.20 5.23
C ALA A 26 -1.95 -3.03 4.15
N ILE A 27 -1.42 -4.13 3.62
CA ILE A 27 -0.44 -4.07 2.53
C ILE A 27 -1.08 -3.52 1.26
N GLY A 28 -2.33 -3.85 0.98
CA GLY A 28 -3.07 -3.31 -0.16
C GLY A 28 -3.15 -1.79 -0.15
N ASP A 29 -3.49 -1.18 0.98
CA ASP A 29 -3.56 0.28 1.15
C ASP A 29 -2.19 0.97 0.99
N ILE A 30 -1.11 0.30 1.42
CA ILE A 30 0.23 0.82 1.19
C ILE A 30 0.62 0.70 -0.29
N VAL A 31 0.29 -0.41 -0.95
CA VAL A 31 0.52 -0.60 -2.39
C VAL A 31 -0.27 0.41 -3.23
N ASP A 32 -1.47 0.84 -2.80
CA ASP A 32 -2.21 1.91 -3.47
C ASP A 32 -1.43 3.22 -3.53
N ASN A 33 -0.78 3.61 -2.43
CA ASN A 33 0.07 4.79 -2.41
C ASN A 33 1.24 4.65 -3.40
N SER A 34 1.82 3.46 -3.51
CA SER A 34 2.87 3.15 -4.49
C SER A 34 2.35 3.25 -5.93
N VAL A 35 1.15 2.73 -6.21
CA VAL A 35 0.49 2.85 -7.52
C VAL A 35 0.24 4.31 -7.88
N ASP A 36 -0.25 5.12 -6.94
CA ASP A 36 -0.47 6.56 -7.16
C ASP A 36 0.84 7.32 -7.43
N ALA A 37 1.94 6.94 -6.78
CA ALA A 37 3.26 7.49 -7.06
C ALA A 37 3.76 7.09 -8.46
N LEU A 38 3.51 5.85 -8.89
CA LEU A 38 3.90 5.32 -10.19
C LEU A 38 3.09 5.92 -11.36
N ARG A 39 1.83 6.28 -11.13
CA ARG A 39 0.99 6.98 -12.14
C ARG A 39 1.57 8.33 -12.54
N LYS A 40 2.27 8.99 -11.64
CA LYS A 40 2.92 10.29 -11.89
C LYS A 40 4.23 10.19 -12.66
N VAL A 41 4.79 8.97 -12.81
CA VAL A 41 6.06 8.74 -13.51
C VAL A 41 5.83 8.57 -14.99
N GLN A 42 6.52 9.40 -15.80
CA GLN A 42 6.59 9.25 -17.25
C GLN A 42 7.89 8.51 -17.61
N ARG A 43 7.97 7.22 -17.34
CA ARG A 43 9.11 6.38 -17.70
C ARG A 43 8.63 5.28 -18.65
N PRO A 44 9.07 5.29 -19.93
CA PRO A 44 8.67 4.21 -20.85
C PRO A 44 9.46 2.91 -20.63
N ASP A 45 10.71 2.96 -20.16
CA ASP A 45 11.63 1.84 -20.33
C ASP A 45 12.03 1.09 -19.04
N ASP A 46 11.92 1.70 -17.88
CA ASP A 46 12.37 1.07 -16.61
C ASP A 46 11.31 0.23 -15.91
N GLY A 47 10.10 0.18 -16.50
CA GLY A 47 8.96 -0.45 -15.88
C GLY A 47 8.51 0.27 -14.59
N LYS A 48 7.23 0.21 -14.34
CA LYS A 48 6.62 0.67 -13.08
C LYS A 48 6.56 -0.51 -12.12
N ASN A 49 7.28 -0.47 -11.03
CA ASN A 49 7.45 -1.61 -10.15
C ASN A 49 7.06 -1.30 -8.71
N VAL A 50 6.32 -2.20 -8.10
CA VAL A 50 6.10 -2.30 -6.66
C VAL A 50 6.60 -3.66 -6.18
N SER A 51 7.37 -3.70 -5.11
CA SER A 51 7.78 -4.95 -4.47
C SER A 51 7.35 -4.99 -3.01
N VAL A 52 6.83 -6.14 -2.58
CA VAL A 52 6.46 -6.42 -1.21
C VAL A 52 7.32 -7.56 -0.70
N HIS A 53 8.07 -7.34 0.35
CA HIS A 53 8.92 -8.34 0.99
C HIS A 53 8.38 -8.63 2.38
N VAL A 54 8.11 -9.90 2.64
CA VAL A 54 7.72 -10.39 3.96
C VAL A 54 8.89 -11.24 4.45
N GLU A 55 9.68 -10.70 5.34
CA GLU A 55 10.89 -11.34 5.83
C GLU A 55 10.58 -12.20 7.04
N LYS A 56 11.23 -13.34 7.09
CA LYS A 56 11.09 -14.32 8.16
C LYS A 56 12.18 -14.11 9.22
N ALA A 57 11.83 -14.26 10.48
CA ALA A 57 12.82 -14.29 11.55
C ALA A 57 13.81 -15.48 11.37
N PRO A 58 15.09 -15.34 11.77
CA PRO A 58 16.10 -16.37 11.55
C PRO A 58 15.71 -17.75 12.12
N ASP A 59 15.13 -17.75 13.31
CA ASP A 59 14.90 -18.98 14.09
C ASP A 59 13.42 -19.39 14.18
N SER A 60 12.53 -18.74 13.44
CA SER A 60 11.09 -19.05 13.44
C SER A 60 10.44 -18.75 12.09
N ASP A 61 9.20 -19.22 11.90
CA ASP A 61 8.40 -18.88 10.72
C ASP A 61 7.63 -17.54 10.87
N GLN A 62 7.85 -16.84 11.98
CA GLN A 62 7.22 -15.54 12.20
C GLN A 62 7.80 -14.48 11.27
N ILE A 63 7.00 -13.47 10.97
CA ILE A 63 7.45 -12.31 10.22
C ILE A 63 8.35 -11.45 11.13
N SER A 64 9.54 -11.12 10.67
CA SER A 64 10.44 -10.19 11.36
C SER A 64 10.29 -8.77 10.84
N ARG A 65 10.02 -8.62 9.55
CA ARG A 65 9.95 -7.33 8.87
C ARG A 65 9.08 -7.44 7.62
N VAL A 66 8.34 -6.38 7.32
CA VAL A 66 7.65 -6.19 6.04
C VAL A 66 8.23 -4.96 5.36
N VAL A 67 8.61 -5.10 4.09
CA VAL A 67 9.11 -3.99 3.27
C VAL A 67 8.27 -3.85 2.03
N ILE A 68 7.79 -2.63 1.76
CA ILE A 68 7.11 -2.27 0.54
C ILE A 68 7.95 -1.21 -0.16
N ALA A 69 8.31 -1.43 -1.42
CA ALA A 69 9.12 -0.50 -2.17
C ALA A 69 8.56 -0.26 -3.58
N ASP A 70 8.67 0.97 -4.04
CA ASP A 70 8.29 1.38 -5.39
C ASP A 70 9.37 2.25 -6.04
N ASN A 71 9.39 2.25 -7.36
CA ASN A 71 10.20 3.17 -8.14
C ASN A 71 9.39 4.35 -8.69
N GLY A 72 8.42 4.84 -7.92
CA GLY A 72 7.59 5.99 -8.22
C GLY A 72 8.36 7.32 -8.21
N VAL A 73 7.64 8.43 -8.11
CA VAL A 73 8.23 9.78 -8.11
C VAL A 73 9.03 10.11 -6.85
N GLY A 74 8.89 9.32 -5.78
CA GLY A 74 9.48 9.63 -4.48
C GLY A 74 8.86 10.87 -3.82
N MET A 75 9.44 11.31 -2.70
CA MET A 75 8.98 12.44 -1.91
C MET A 75 10.17 13.29 -1.46
N ASP A 76 9.99 14.60 -1.47
CA ASP A 76 10.84 15.53 -0.75
C ASP A 76 10.46 15.61 0.74
N GLU A 77 11.20 16.39 1.53
CA GLU A 77 10.98 16.50 2.98
C GLU A 77 9.54 16.92 3.34
N ASP A 78 9.00 17.91 2.65
CA ASP A 78 7.67 18.45 2.96
C ASP A 78 6.57 17.43 2.59
N THR A 79 6.68 16.79 1.44
CA THR A 79 5.75 15.73 1.00
C THR A 79 5.83 14.53 1.94
N LEU A 80 7.03 14.12 2.35
CA LEU A 80 7.22 13.00 3.28
C LEU A 80 6.66 13.31 4.66
N ARG A 81 6.84 14.55 5.13
CA ARG A 81 6.26 15.02 6.39
C ARG A 81 4.75 14.91 6.37
N GLU A 82 4.12 15.36 5.29
CA GLU A 82 2.67 15.32 5.15
C GLU A 82 2.15 13.89 4.98
N ALA A 83 2.84 13.04 4.21
CA ALA A 83 2.48 11.64 4.01
C ALA A 83 2.50 10.82 5.32
N CYS A 84 3.42 11.15 6.23
CA CYS A 84 3.54 10.48 7.53
C CYS A 84 2.67 11.11 8.63
N ARG A 85 1.97 12.21 8.34
CA ARG A 85 1.11 12.88 9.31
C ARG A 85 -0.20 12.13 9.46
N TYR A 86 -0.62 11.89 10.70
CA TYR A 86 -1.94 11.34 10.98
C TYR A 86 -3.04 12.37 10.66
N GLY A 87 -3.94 12.01 9.73
CA GLY A 87 -5.00 12.91 9.30
C GLY A 87 -4.47 14.08 8.47
N SER A 88 -3.59 13.80 7.53
CA SER A 88 -3.12 14.80 6.56
C SER A 88 -4.31 15.41 5.82
N ALA A 89 -4.30 16.76 5.72
CA ALA A 89 -5.44 17.53 5.26
C ALA A 89 -5.79 17.28 3.79
N ASP A 90 -7.11 17.36 3.53
CA ASP A 90 -7.78 17.70 2.26
C ASP A 90 -7.08 17.25 0.96
N HIS A 91 -7.16 15.98 0.67
CA HIS A 91 -6.93 15.50 -0.68
C HIS A 91 -8.27 15.13 -1.34
N ASN A 92 -9.03 16.15 -1.73
CA ASN A 92 -10.23 15.99 -2.55
C ASN A 92 -9.90 15.67 -4.03
N ASP A 93 -8.86 14.86 -4.27
CA ASP A 93 -8.54 14.39 -5.61
C ASP A 93 -9.18 13.01 -5.84
N PRO A 94 -10.29 12.93 -6.59
CA PRO A 94 -11.00 11.68 -6.82
C PRO A 94 -10.22 10.66 -7.65
N SER A 95 -9.09 11.07 -8.26
CA SER A 95 -8.21 10.16 -9.02
C SER A 95 -7.27 9.35 -8.12
N ARG A 96 -7.11 9.73 -6.84
CA ARG A 96 -6.23 9.03 -5.89
C ARG A 96 -6.94 7.83 -5.28
N LEU A 97 -6.18 6.76 -5.04
CA LEU A 97 -6.66 5.58 -4.34
C LEU A 97 -6.75 5.81 -2.83
N GLY A 98 -5.86 6.64 -2.26
CA GLY A 98 -5.85 7.01 -0.83
C GLY A 98 -6.71 8.23 -0.52
N GLU A 99 -7.91 8.05 0.07
CA GLU A 99 -8.92 9.11 0.26
C GLU A 99 -8.75 9.93 1.54
N PHE A 100 -8.17 9.38 2.62
CA PHE A 100 -8.29 9.99 3.95
C PHE A 100 -6.96 10.42 4.60
N GLY A 101 -5.82 10.27 3.93
CA GLY A 101 -4.50 10.58 4.51
C GLY A 101 -4.16 9.80 5.80
N LEU A 102 -4.93 8.77 6.13
CA LEU A 102 -4.75 7.89 7.27
C LEU A 102 -4.17 6.53 6.86
N GLY A 103 -4.29 6.16 5.58
CA GLY A 103 -4.02 4.82 5.08
C GLY A 103 -2.62 4.31 5.43
N LEU A 104 -1.58 5.08 5.14
CA LEU A 104 -0.20 4.68 5.42
C LEU A 104 0.03 4.38 6.90
N ASN A 105 -0.37 5.32 7.76
CA ASN A 105 -0.12 5.22 9.19
C ASN A 105 -0.98 4.12 9.83
N THR A 106 -2.27 4.05 9.52
CA THR A 106 -3.19 3.06 10.08
C THR A 106 -2.84 1.65 9.59
N ALA A 107 -2.60 1.49 8.30
CA ALA A 107 -2.19 0.23 7.70
C ALA A 107 -0.84 -0.24 8.25
N GLY A 108 0.17 0.63 8.26
CA GLY A 108 1.48 0.28 8.77
C GLY A 108 1.46 -0.15 10.23
N THR A 109 0.77 0.60 11.09
CA THR A 109 0.69 0.29 12.53
C THR A 109 -0.17 -0.93 12.84
N SER A 110 -1.10 -1.32 11.96
CA SER A 110 -1.81 -2.60 12.10
C SER A 110 -0.90 -3.82 11.87
N ILE A 111 0.18 -3.65 11.13
CA ILE A 111 1.20 -4.68 10.89
C ILE A 111 2.22 -4.70 12.02
N GLY A 112 2.77 -3.53 12.39
CA GLY A 112 3.76 -3.40 13.45
C GLY A 112 3.90 -1.95 13.93
N PRO A 113 4.29 -1.72 15.21
CA PRO A 113 4.35 -0.38 15.81
C PRO A 113 5.50 0.48 15.29
N ARG A 114 6.54 -0.12 14.71
CA ARG A 114 7.71 0.61 14.21
C ARG A 114 7.68 0.71 12.70
N MET A 115 7.74 1.93 12.20
CA MET A 115 7.75 2.19 10.76
C MET A 115 8.85 3.18 10.39
N THR A 116 9.53 2.90 9.28
CA THR A 116 10.51 3.78 8.65
C THR A 116 10.14 3.96 7.19
N VAL A 117 10.12 5.20 6.73
CA VAL A 117 9.92 5.56 5.33
C VAL A 117 11.19 6.21 4.82
N LEU A 118 11.78 5.63 3.79
CA LEU A 118 12.90 6.16 3.05
C LEU A 118 12.39 6.63 1.69
N SER A 119 12.69 7.85 1.27
CA SER A 119 12.22 8.35 -0.01
C SER A 119 13.25 9.21 -0.70
N ARG A 120 13.29 9.09 -2.02
CA ARG A 120 14.17 9.86 -2.87
C ARG A 120 13.41 10.31 -4.11
N MET A 121 13.30 11.63 -4.28
CA MET A 121 12.62 12.23 -5.42
C MET A 121 13.60 12.51 -6.57
N ASP A 122 14.85 12.87 -6.25
CA ASP A 122 15.94 13.12 -7.20
C ASP A 122 17.30 12.87 -6.52
N ASN A 123 18.39 13.26 -7.19
CA ASN A 123 19.74 13.08 -6.64
C ASN A 123 20.05 13.96 -5.40
N ASN A 124 19.22 14.93 -5.09
CA ASN A 124 19.43 15.90 -3.99
C ASN A 124 18.52 15.64 -2.79
N SER A 125 17.43 14.84 -2.96
CA SER A 125 16.53 14.52 -1.90
C SER A 125 16.71 13.08 -1.46
N HIS A 126 17.15 12.87 -0.21
CA HIS A 126 17.47 11.58 0.39
C HIS A 126 16.85 11.54 1.77
N GLU A 127 15.53 11.50 1.84
CA GLU A 127 14.81 11.78 3.07
C GLU A 127 14.41 10.49 3.77
N PHE A 128 14.43 10.52 5.11
CA PHE A 128 13.79 9.48 5.91
C PHE A 128 12.87 10.06 6.98
N ARG A 129 11.91 9.24 7.38
CA ARG A 129 11.08 9.47 8.54
C ARG A 129 10.79 8.16 9.25
N SER A 130 10.98 8.15 10.58
CA SER A 130 10.80 6.94 11.38
C SER A 130 10.05 7.24 12.66
N TRP A 131 9.28 6.28 13.17
CA TRP A 131 8.63 6.35 14.47
C TRP A 131 8.37 4.96 15.04
N ASP A 132 8.23 4.91 16.36
CA ASP A 132 7.88 3.72 17.11
C ASP A 132 6.78 4.05 18.13
N LEU A 133 5.58 3.49 17.92
CA LEU A 133 4.44 3.71 18.83
C LEU A 133 4.66 3.14 20.21
N ASP A 134 5.54 2.15 20.37
CA ASP A 134 5.85 1.57 21.67
C ASP A 134 6.70 2.53 22.51
N GLU A 135 7.64 3.23 21.89
CA GLU A 135 8.42 4.29 22.54
C GLU A 135 7.54 5.47 22.95
N TRP A 136 6.62 5.90 22.09
CA TRP A 136 5.66 6.97 22.41
C TRP A 136 4.79 6.62 23.62
N GLY A 137 4.39 5.35 23.75
CA GLY A 137 3.53 4.89 24.85
C GLY A 137 4.24 4.82 26.20
N GLN A 138 5.54 4.56 26.22
CA GLN A 138 6.33 4.37 27.43
C GLN A 138 6.75 5.71 28.06
N ASN A 139 7.09 6.69 27.25
CA ASN A 139 7.76 7.90 27.72
C ASN A 139 6.83 9.07 28.03
N GLN A 140 5.50 8.94 27.82
CA GLN A 140 4.51 10.06 27.87
C GLN A 140 4.98 11.31 27.10
N THR A 141 5.93 11.14 26.18
CA THR A 141 6.42 12.21 25.32
C THR A 141 5.42 12.47 24.21
N PRO A 142 5.30 13.71 23.73
CA PRO A 142 4.55 13.99 22.52
C PRO A 142 5.15 13.18 21.37
N GLU A 143 4.29 12.80 20.42
CA GLU A 143 4.64 12.09 19.20
C GLU A 143 5.90 12.69 18.57
N GLN A 144 6.95 11.90 18.49
CA GLN A 144 8.23 12.32 17.93
C GLN A 144 8.56 11.42 16.75
N TYR A 145 8.93 12.03 15.65
CA TYR A 145 9.47 11.36 14.48
C TYR A 145 10.96 11.63 14.43
N ASP A 146 11.75 10.59 14.21
CA ASP A 146 13.10 10.77 13.71
C ASP A 146 13.03 11.09 12.22
N PHE A 147 13.70 12.13 11.77
CA PHE A 147 13.66 12.57 10.38
C PHE A 147 14.97 13.25 9.98
N GLY A 148 15.22 13.30 8.69
CA GLY A 148 16.40 13.97 8.11
C GLY A 148 16.83 13.30 6.83
N HIS A 149 18.08 13.52 6.47
CA HIS A 149 18.70 12.83 5.34
C HIS A 149 19.11 11.42 5.73
N MET A 150 18.97 10.48 4.80
CA MET A 150 19.40 9.10 4.99
C MET A 150 20.88 9.03 5.33
N ASP A 151 21.23 8.25 6.33
CA ASP A 151 22.59 7.83 6.60
C ASP A 151 23.07 6.76 5.60
N GLN A 152 24.34 6.35 5.71
CA GLN A 152 24.91 5.36 4.81
C GLN A 152 24.15 4.01 4.84
N THR A 153 23.73 3.57 6.00
CA THR A 153 23.01 2.30 6.15
C THR A 153 21.62 2.37 5.51
N GLN A 154 20.93 3.48 5.70
CA GLN A 154 19.63 3.73 5.08
C GLN A 154 19.75 3.87 3.55
N GLU A 155 20.81 4.50 3.06
CA GLU A 155 21.14 4.60 1.64
C GLU A 155 21.39 3.22 0.99
N GLU A 156 22.15 2.36 1.66
CA GLU A 156 22.40 0.99 1.20
C GLU A 156 21.10 0.19 1.15
N LEU A 157 20.29 0.30 2.21
CA LEU A 157 18.98 -0.35 2.28
C LEU A 157 18.02 0.17 1.21
N PHE A 158 17.97 1.48 0.97
CA PHE A 158 17.17 2.05 -0.10
C PHE A 158 17.56 1.47 -1.47
N LYS A 159 18.85 1.40 -1.77
CA LYS A 159 19.36 0.86 -3.04
C LYS A 159 19.09 -0.63 -3.23
N GLU A 160 19.00 -1.39 -2.15
CA GLU A 160 18.65 -2.81 -2.19
C GLU A 160 17.27 -3.01 -2.80
N TYR A 161 16.29 -2.17 -2.41
CA TYR A 161 14.89 -2.32 -2.84
C TYR A 161 14.51 -1.44 -4.04
N VAL A 162 15.23 -0.33 -4.27
CA VAL A 162 14.96 0.64 -5.35
C VAL A 162 16.22 0.84 -6.22
N PRO A 163 16.48 -0.05 -7.19
CA PRO A 163 17.69 0.04 -8.02
C PRO A 163 17.82 1.32 -8.84
N GLY A 164 16.69 1.97 -9.16
CA GLY A 164 16.64 3.16 -10.03
C GLY A 164 16.92 4.50 -9.35
N ASN A 165 17.37 4.53 -8.10
CA ASN A 165 17.67 5.74 -7.32
C ASN A 165 16.52 6.74 -7.06
N VAL A 166 15.31 6.50 -7.51
CA VAL A 166 14.12 7.33 -7.25
C VAL A 166 12.96 6.43 -6.87
N GLY A 167 12.25 6.77 -5.80
CA GLY A 167 11.14 5.97 -5.30
C GLY A 167 10.97 6.08 -3.80
N THR A 168 10.26 5.09 -3.24
CA THR A 168 9.98 5.04 -1.79
C THR A 168 10.15 3.61 -1.28
N VAL A 169 10.69 3.49 -0.06
CA VAL A 169 10.79 2.23 0.70
C VAL A 169 10.11 2.43 2.05
N ILE A 170 9.13 1.60 2.36
CA ILE A 170 8.43 1.56 3.63
C ILE A 170 8.82 0.28 4.35
N ILE A 171 9.34 0.42 5.57
CA ILE A 171 9.83 -0.69 6.39
C ILE A 171 8.99 -0.72 7.66
N ILE A 172 8.42 -1.89 7.95
CA ILE A 172 7.61 -2.12 9.15
C ILE A 172 8.26 -3.23 9.96
N GLU A 173 8.54 -2.93 11.23
CA GLU A 173 9.24 -3.80 12.16
C GLU A 173 8.45 -3.97 13.47
N ASN A 174 8.95 -4.81 14.37
CA ASN A 174 8.27 -5.15 15.63
C ASN A 174 6.87 -5.72 15.36
N ILE A 175 6.80 -6.67 14.41
CA ILE A 175 5.54 -7.21 13.87
C ILE A 175 4.61 -7.70 15.00
N ASN A 176 3.35 -7.31 14.94
CA ASN A 176 2.34 -7.70 15.92
C ASN A 176 2.16 -9.23 16.00
N ASP A 177 1.97 -9.77 17.20
CA ASP A 177 1.88 -11.23 17.45
C ASP A 177 0.69 -11.92 16.74
N ASN A 178 -0.33 -11.17 16.37
CA ASN A 178 -1.50 -11.68 15.67
C ASN A 178 -1.30 -11.89 14.17
N GLN A 179 -0.13 -11.57 13.63
CA GLN A 179 0.16 -11.73 12.21
C GLN A 179 0.39 -13.21 11.84
N PRO A 180 0.05 -13.62 10.60
CA PRO A 180 0.30 -14.98 10.14
C PRO A 180 1.81 -15.27 10.02
N THR A 181 2.17 -16.55 9.83
CA THR A 181 3.56 -16.91 9.50
C THR A 181 3.98 -16.30 8.17
N ALA A 182 5.28 -16.02 8.00
CA ALA A 182 5.82 -15.43 6.78
C ALA A 182 5.47 -16.24 5.51
N LYS A 183 5.45 -17.58 5.62
CA LYS A 183 5.05 -18.46 4.50
C LYS A 183 3.58 -18.28 4.15
N SER A 184 2.69 -18.31 5.14
CA SER A 184 1.25 -18.13 4.94
C SER A 184 0.94 -16.74 4.39
N ALA A 185 1.57 -15.70 4.95
CA ALA A 185 1.45 -14.33 4.50
C ALA A 185 1.78 -14.18 3.01
N ARG A 186 2.95 -14.68 2.58
CA ARG A 186 3.36 -14.60 1.17
C ARG A 186 2.39 -15.32 0.23
N GLN A 187 1.84 -16.46 0.64
CA GLN A 187 0.85 -17.21 -0.17
C GLN A 187 -0.46 -16.45 -0.30
N THR A 188 -0.97 -15.92 0.81
CA THR A 188 -2.21 -15.14 0.84
C THR A 188 -2.08 -13.85 0.05
N LEU A 189 -0.96 -13.12 0.24
CA LEU A 189 -0.68 -11.89 -0.51
C LEU A 189 -0.59 -12.13 -2.01
N LYS A 190 0.11 -13.18 -2.46
CA LYS A 190 0.16 -13.51 -3.89
C LYS A 190 -1.23 -13.70 -4.48
N LYS A 191 -2.08 -14.48 -3.81
CA LYS A 191 -3.46 -14.74 -4.27
C LYS A 191 -4.31 -13.47 -4.29
N ASN A 192 -4.28 -12.70 -3.21
CA ASN A 192 -5.18 -11.57 -3.05
C ASN A 192 -4.74 -10.35 -3.84
N LEU A 193 -3.45 -9.97 -3.79
CA LEU A 193 -2.98 -8.79 -4.53
C LEU A 193 -3.03 -9.00 -6.04
N SER A 194 -2.78 -10.22 -6.56
CA SER A 194 -2.96 -10.50 -7.99
C SER A 194 -4.40 -10.29 -8.46
N ARG A 195 -5.38 -10.47 -7.59
CA ARG A 195 -6.79 -10.22 -7.86
C ARG A 195 -7.16 -8.75 -7.67
N ILE A 196 -6.74 -8.15 -6.54
CA ILE A 196 -7.04 -6.74 -6.21
C ILE A 196 -6.46 -5.80 -7.27
N PHE A 197 -5.19 -5.99 -7.63
CA PHE A 197 -4.47 -5.10 -8.55
C PHE A 197 -4.46 -5.60 -10.00
N ARG A 198 -5.33 -6.55 -10.35
CA ARG A 198 -5.36 -7.10 -11.70
C ARG A 198 -5.46 -6.01 -12.78
N ARG A 199 -6.43 -5.08 -12.66
CA ARG A 199 -6.61 -4.02 -13.67
C ARG A 199 -5.43 -3.05 -13.72
N VAL A 200 -4.83 -2.74 -12.58
CA VAL A 200 -3.62 -1.90 -12.50
C VAL A 200 -2.48 -2.56 -13.28
N MET A 201 -2.27 -3.87 -13.08
CA MET A 201 -1.26 -4.63 -13.81
C MET A 201 -1.57 -4.71 -15.32
N GLU A 202 -2.81 -5.02 -15.70
CA GLU A 202 -3.21 -5.21 -17.09
C GLU A 202 -3.29 -3.91 -17.90
N LYS A 203 -3.80 -2.84 -17.30
CA LYS A 203 -4.12 -1.60 -18.03
C LYS A 203 -3.04 -0.51 -17.89
N GLU A 204 -2.33 -0.49 -16.78
CA GLU A 204 -1.34 0.55 -16.47
C GLU A 204 0.10 0.04 -16.57
N GLY A 205 0.30 -1.27 -16.78
CA GLY A 205 1.61 -1.89 -16.93
C GLY A 205 2.45 -1.80 -15.65
N ILE A 206 1.80 -1.74 -14.47
CA ILE A 206 2.49 -1.72 -13.19
C ILE A 206 2.78 -3.15 -12.76
N ASN A 207 4.05 -3.48 -12.56
CA ASN A 207 4.49 -4.78 -12.09
C ASN A 207 4.46 -4.82 -10.56
N ILE A 208 3.82 -5.83 -9.99
CA ILE A 208 3.78 -6.05 -8.53
C ILE A 208 4.47 -7.37 -8.24
N ARG A 209 5.34 -7.40 -7.21
CA ARG A 209 6.12 -8.57 -6.81
C ARG A 209 5.94 -8.88 -5.33
N ILE A 210 5.95 -10.16 -4.99
CA ILE A 210 6.07 -10.64 -3.62
C ILE A 210 7.42 -11.36 -3.48
N GLY A 211 8.39 -10.67 -2.87
CA GLY A 211 9.79 -11.08 -2.91
C GLY A 211 10.31 -11.07 -4.35
N SER A 212 10.85 -12.21 -4.80
CA SER A 212 11.33 -12.40 -6.18
C SER A 212 10.25 -12.81 -7.18
N VAL A 213 9.02 -13.05 -6.73
CA VAL A 213 7.95 -13.58 -7.59
C VAL A 213 7.08 -12.44 -8.09
N GLU A 214 7.07 -12.25 -9.39
CA GLU A 214 6.17 -11.31 -10.06
C GLU A 214 4.75 -11.87 -10.06
N LEU A 215 3.79 -11.02 -9.72
CA LEU A 215 2.38 -11.39 -9.75
C LEU A 215 1.89 -11.40 -11.19
N VAL A 216 1.13 -12.44 -11.52
CA VAL A 216 0.39 -12.51 -12.77
C VAL A 216 -1.03 -12.07 -12.47
N PRO A 217 -1.62 -11.17 -13.30
CA PRO A 217 -3.02 -10.81 -13.16
C PRO A 217 -3.90 -12.07 -13.10
N GLY A 218 -4.76 -12.16 -12.09
CA GLY A 218 -5.63 -13.34 -11.94
C GLY A 218 -6.51 -13.51 -13.18
N SER A 219 -6.38 -14.61 -13.91
CA SER A 219 -7.23 -14.90 -15.06
C SER A 219 -8.64 -15.26 -14.60
N LEU A 220 -9.64 -14.58 -15.14
CA LEU A 220 -11.02 -15.02 -15.15
C LEU A 220 -11.34 -15.44 -16.58
N GLU A 221 -11.92 -16.64 -16.76
CA GLU A 221 -12.42 -17.00 -18.05
C GLU A 221 -13.67 -16.16 -18.38
N SER A 222 -13.83 -15.75 -19.62
CA SER A 222 -14.99 -14.93 -20.04
C SER A 222 -16.32 -15.64 -19.80
N SER A 223 -16.33 -16.97 -19.71
CA SER A 223 -17.50 -17.77 -19.31
C SER A 223 -17.96 -17.53 -17.86
N ASP A 224 -17.07 -17.06 -17.00
CA ASP A 224 -17.36 -16.81 -15.60
C ASP A 224 -17.91 -15.39 -15.36
N ILE A 225 -17.93 -14.56 -16.41
CA ILE A 225 -18.35 -13.16 -16.33
C ILE A 225 -19.77 -13.04 -16.85
N LEU A 226 -20.76 -12.90 -15.98
CA LEU A 226 -22.18 -12.80 -16.35
C LEU A 226 -22.53 -11.54 -17.13
N THR A 227 -21.74 -10.47 -17.01
CA THR A 227 -21.94 -9.22 -17.75
C THR A 227 -21.17 -9.16 -19.06
N SER A 228 -20.48 -10.25 -19.45
CA SER A 228 -19.77 -10.32 -20.74
C SER A 228 -20.71 -10.38 -21.92
N SER A 229 -20.29 -9.76 -23.02
CA SER A 229 -20.99 -9.81 -24.32
C SER A 229 -19.96 -9.74 -25.43
N PRO A 230 -20.33 -10.04 -26.70
CA PRO A 230 -19.40 -9.91 -27.84
C PRO A 230 -18.80 -8.50 -28.00
N SER A 231 -19.54 -7.46 -27.60
CA SER A 231 -19.08 -6.06 -27.62
C SER A 231 -18.37 -5.64 -26.33
N ASN A 232 -18.49 -6.41 -25.25
CA ASN A 232 -17.86 -6.18 -23.94
C ASN A 232 -17.40 -7.53 -23.37
N PRO A 233 -16.35 -8.15 -23.93
CA PRO A 233 -15.91 -9.49 -23.53
C PRO A 233 -15.40 -9.54 -22.08
N ASP A 234 -14.87 -8.43 -21.57
CA ASP A 234 -14.38 -8.31 -20.19
C ASP A 234 -15.53 -8.10 -19.18
N GLY A 235 -16.73 -7.78 -19.67
CA GLY A 235 -17.96 -7.63 -18.87
C GLY A 235 -17.97 -6.44 -17.91
N TRP A 236 -17.09 -5.47 -18.11
CA TRP A 236 -17.06 -4.27 -17.27
C TRP A 236 -18.19 -3.31 -17.61
N MET A 237 -18.84 -2.81 -16.58
CA MET A 237 -19.82 -1.74 -16.65
C MET A 237 -19.33 -0.57 -15.82
N ASP A 238 -19.30 0.62 -16.39
CA ASP A 238 -18.86 1.84 -15.74
C ASP A 238 -20.05 2.57 -15.13
N LEU A 239 -19.85 3.09 -13.92
CA LEU A 239 -20.73 4.06 -13.28
C LEU A 239 -20.13 5.43 -13.50
N GLU A 240 -20.91 6.31 -14.09
CA GLU A 240 -20.52 7.70 -14.36
C GLU A 240 -21.25 8.65 -13.42
N ASP A 241 -20.61 9.75 -13.08
CA ASP A 241 -21.26 10.87 -12.40
C ASP A 241 -22.09 11.70 -13.38
N ASP A 242 -22.77 12.74 -12.87
CA ASP A 242 -23.61 13.65 -13.68
C ASP A 242 -22.83 14.42 -14.76
N ASN A 243 -21.50 14.41 -14.72
CA ASN A 243 -20.61 15.04 -15.70
C ASN A 243 -20.05 14.03 -16.73
N GLY A 244 -20.43 12.77 -16.64
CA GLY A 244 -19.92 11.70 -17.51
C GLY A 244 -18.54 11.18 -17.12
N THR A 245 -18.10 11.43 -15.89
CA THR A 245 -16.83 10.91 -15.40
C THR A 245 -17.04 9.55 -14.75
N THR A 246 -16.30 8.53 -15.16
CA THR A 246 -16.36 7.20 -14.56
C THR A 246 -15.87 7.28 -13.10
N VAL A 247 -16.76 7.03 -12.17
CA VAL A 247 -16.47 7.03 -10.72
C VAL A 247 -16.19 5.64 -10.18
N ALA A 248 -16.72 4.61 -10.84
CA ALA A 248 -16.45 3.22 -10.52
C ALA A 248 -16.70 2.32 -11.73
N SER A 249 -16.08 1.15 -11.74
CA SER A 249 -16.41 0.10 -12.69
C SER A 249 -16.74 -1.18 -11.92
N PHE A 250 -17.68 -1.97 -12.44
CA PHE A 250 -18.04 -3.24 -11.83
C PHE A 250 -18.31 -4.30 -12.89
N ARG A 251 -18.24 -5.56 -12.47
CA ARG A 251 -18.75 -6.69 -13.24
C ARG A 251 -19.29 -7.76 -12.31
N VAL A 252 -20.15 -8.61 -12.84
CA VAL A 252 -20.73 -9.73 -12.11
C VAL A 252 -20.02 -11.02 -12.52
N ILE A 253 -19.54 -11.76 -11.52
CA ILE A 253 -18.81 -13.00 -11.70
C ILE A 253 -19.60 -14.14 -11.10
N HIS A 254 -19.76 -15.23 -11.88
CA HIS A 254 -20.28 -16.49 -11.41
C HIS A 254 -19.15 -17.51 -11.35
N GLY A 255 -18.71 -17.86 -10.15
CA GLY A 255 -17.70 -18.89 -9.96
C GLY A 255 -18.30 -20.29 -10.03
N THR A 256 -17.81 -21.11 -10.93
CA THR A 256 -18.20 -22.53 -11.04
C THR A 256 -17.32 -23.46 -10.19
N GLY A 257 -16.29 -22.92 -9.50
CA GLY A 257 -15.35 -23.68 -8.70
C GLY A 257 -15.79 -23.92 -7.26
N THR A 258 -15.12 -24.85 -6.57
CA THR A 258 -15.28 -25.18 -5.15
C THR A 258 -14.89 -24.03 -4.20
N GLU A 259 -14.35 -22.94 -4.71
CA GLU A 259 -14.02 -21.74 -3.94
C GLU A 259 -15.19 -20.77 -3.96
N SER A 260 -16.01 -20.81 -2.91
CA SER A 260 -17.18 -19.92 -2.70
C SER A 260 -16.87 -18.42 -2.71
N ARG A 261 -15.62 -18.02 -2.85
CA ARG A 261 -15.15 -16.62 -2.82
C ARG A 261 -15.02 -15.97 -4.20
N THR A 262 -15.34 -16.69 -5.27
CA THR A 262 -15.27 -16.17 -6.65
C THR A 262 -16.63 -15.73 -7.20
N GLN A 263 -17.69 -15.84 -6.39
CA GLN A 263 -19.04 -15.40 -6.78
C GLN A 263 -19.32 -14.01 -6.22
N GLY A 264 -19.91 -13.14 -7.02
CA GLY A 264 -20.35 -11.82 -6.55
C GLY A 264 -20.06 -10.70 -7.53
N PHE A 265 -19.95 -9.50 -6.95
CA PHE A 265 -19.58 -8.30 -7.68
C PHE A 265 -18.10 -8.03 -7.50
N GLU A 266 -17.39 -7.78 -8.59
CA GLU A 266 -16.11 -7.09 -8.55
C GLU A 266 -16.36 -5.60 -8.75
N TRP A 267 -15.91 -4.80 -7.80
CA TRP A 267 -15.94 -3.36 -7.87
C TRP A 267 -14.52 -2.84 -8.02
N PHE A 268 -14.36 -1.86 -8.86
CA PHE A 268 -13.09 -1.16 -9.01
C PHE A 268 -13.32 0.33 -8.98
N ARG A 269 -12.54 1.00 -8.16
CA ARG A 269 -12.38 2.45 -8.18
C ARG A 269 -10.96 2.72 -8.68
N ASN A 270 -10.83 3.56 -9.71
CA ASN A 270 -9.52 3.90 -10.27
C ASN A 270 -8.64 2.67 -10.59
N HIS A 271 -9.24 1.62 -11.18
CA HIS A 271 -8.57 0.37 -11.58
C HIS A 271 -8.10 -0.55 -10.44
N ARG A 272 -8.52 -0.32 -9.21
CA ARG A 272 -8.34 -1.23 -8.07
C ARG A 272 -9.59 -2.04 -7.77
#